data_1b10fb112f00f2f6478815fc8d4bcef7
#
_entry.id   1b10fb112f00f2f6478815fc8d4bcef7
#
_cell.length_a   1.000
_cell.length_b   1.000
_cell.length_c   1.000
_cell.angle_alpha   90.00
_cell.angle_beta   90.00
_cell.angle_gamma   90.00
#
_symmetry.space_group_name_H-M   'P 1'
#
loop_
_entity.id
_entity.type
_entity.pdbx_description
1 polymer ?
#
loop_
_entity_poly.entity_id
_entity_poly.type
_entity_poly.pdbx_seq_one_letter_code
_entity_poly.pdbx_strand_id
1 'polypeptide(L)'
;MTTSNTSEKIILGIDPGTTIMGFGLIKVKGKTMEFLQLNELQLKKYSDHYLKLKLIFERTIELIDTFNPDEIAIEAPFFGKNVQSMLKLGRAQGVAMAAGLSREIPITEYSPKKIKMANCSGQTICRIQVFR
;
A
#
# COMPACT_ATOMS: atom_id res chain seq x y z
N MET A 1 27.04 -15.34 -20.82
CA MET A 1 26.69 -14.76 -20.09
C MET A 1 25.62 -14.94 -19.41
N THR A 2 25.56 -15.34 -18.47
CA THR A 2 24.50 -15.50 -17.87
C THR A 2 24.28 -14.65 -16.91
N THR A 3 23.50 -14.05 -16.89
CA THR A 3 23.10 -13.22 -15.97
C THR A 3 22.43 -13.90 -15.00
N SER A 4 22.88 -13.86 -13.89
CA SER A 4 22.16 -14.29 -12.82
C SER A 4 20.97 -13.50 -12.73
N ASN A 5 19.98 -13.98 -13.02
CA ASN A 5 18.81 -13.32 -12.98
C ASN A 5 18.20 -13.12 -11.72
N THR A 6 18.85 -12.50 -10.82
CA THR A 6 18.14 -12.05 -9.66
C THR A 6 17.58 -10.72 -10.04
N SER A 7 16.44 -10.71 -10.59
CA SER A 7 15.78 -9.47 -10.87
C SER A 7 15.38 -8.83 -9.56
N GLU A 8 15.63 -7.57 -9.42
CA GLU A 8 15.17 -6.79 -8.30
C GLU A 8 13.78 -6.29 -8.60
N LYS A 9 12.95 -6.25 -7.59
CA LYS A 9 11.59 -5.76 -7.74
C LYS A 9 11.31 -4.83 -6.57
N ILE A 10 10.74 -3.68 -6.86
CA ILE A 10 10.32 -2.74 -5.81
C ILE A 10 8.81 -2.83 -5.68
N ILE A 11 8.35 -3.05 -4.46
CA ILE A 11 6.93 -3.17 -4.16
C ILE A 11 6.51 -2.02 -3.27
N LEU A 12 5.46 -1.32 -3.67
CA LEU A 12 4.83 -0.31 -2.83
C LEU A 12 3.65 -0.96 -2.15
N GLY A 13 3.73 -1.13 -0.85
CA GLY A 13 2.65 -1.67 -0.06
C GLY A 13 1.79 -0.55 0.49
N ILE A 14 0.48 -0.70 0.45
CA ILE A 14 -0.45 0.31 0.90
C ILE A 14 -1.40 -0.29 1.92
N ASP A 15 -1.48 0.34 3.09
CA ASP A 15 -2.40 -0.02 4.15
C ASP A 15 -3.46 1.08 4.17
N PRO A 16 -4.63 0.88 3.54
CA PRO A 16 -5.62 1.94 3.40
C PRO A 16 -6.19 2.39 4.74
N GLY A 17 -6.42 3.68 4.86
CA GLY A 17 -7.05 4.24 6.05
C GLY A 17 -7.55 5.64 5.76
N THR A 18 -8.51 6.10 6.54
CA THR A 18 -9.04 7.45 6.43
C THR A 18 -8.58 8.35 7.56
N THR A 19 -7.89 7.78 8.54
CA THR A 19 -7.27 8.53 9.63
C THR A 19 -5.77 8.58 9.40
N ILE A 20 -5.18 7.43 9.09
CA ILE A 20 -3.77 7.32 8.73
C ILE A 20 -3.71 6.33 7.58
N MET A 21 -3.04 6.70 6.51
CA MET A 21 -2.79 5.76 5.43
C MET A 21 -1.31 5.42 5.45
N GLY A 22 -1.00 4.13 5.48
CA GLY A 22 0.39 3.68 5.55
C GLY A 22 0.91 3.26 4.20
N PHE A 23 2.18 3.57 3.93
CA PHE A 23 2.88 3.17 2.72
C PHE A 23 4.22 2.56 3.11
N GLY A 24 4.58 1.47 2.49
CA GLY A 24 5.88 0.86 2.72
C GLY A 24 6.53 0.52 1.39
N LEU A 25 7.81 0.76 1.28
CA LEU A 25 8.56 0.43 0.07
C LEU A 25 9.58 -0.65 0.39
N ILE A 26 9.53 -1.72 -0.37
CA ILE A 26 10.38 -2.88 -0.16
C ILE A 26 11.04 -3.26 -1.48
N LYS A 27 12.32 -3.56 -1.41
CA LYS A 27 13.05 -4.09 -2.56
C LYS A 27 13.21 -5.59 -2.34
N VAL A 28 12.81 -6.37 -3.31
CA VAL A 28 12.94 -7.81 -3.26
C VAL A 28 13.97 -8.24 -4.29
N LYS A 29 14.93 -9.04 -3.84
CA LYS A 29 15.96 -9.55 -4.74
C LYS A 29 16.12 -11.02 -4.39
N GLY A 30 15.61 -11.89 -5.24
CA GLY A 30 15.61 -13.33 -4.95
C GLY A 30 14.78 -13.61 -3.71
N LYS A 31 15.39 -14.18 -2.69
CA LYS A 31 14.70 -14.47 -1.44
C LYS A 31 14.93 -13.41 -0.38
N THR A 32 15.70 -12.38 -0.69
CA THR A 32 15.95 -11.34 0.30
C THR A 32 15.01 -10.16 0.10
N MET A 33 14.64 -9.54 1.19
CA MET A 33 13.81 -8.36 1.18
C MET A 33 14.51 -7.25 1.93
N GLU A 34 14.58 -6.09 1.33
CA GLU A 34 15.19 -4.93 1.94
C GLU A 34 14.14 -3.85 2.11
N PHE A 35 14.00 -3.36 3.32
CA PHE A 35 13.09 -2.26 3.60
C PHE A 35 13.71 -0.95 3.12
N LEU A 36 13.01 -0.22 2.28
CA LEU A 36 13.50 1.06 1.78
C LEU A 36 12.95 2.25 2.54
N GLN A 37 11.64 2.27 2.78
CA GLN A 37 11.03 3.42 3.40
C GLN A 37 9.65 3.11 3.94
N LEU A 38 9.32 3.69 5.09
CA LEU A 38 7.98 3.68 5.63
C LEU A 38 7.48 5.11 5.59
N ASN A 39 6.29 5.32 5.07
CA ASN A 39 5.71 6.63 4.93
C ASN A 39 4.26 6.58 5.42
N GLU A 40 3.85 7.58 6.17
CA GLU A 40 2.47 7.66 6.65
C GLU A 40 1.87 8.99 6.27
N LEU A 41 0.63 8.95 5.84
CA LEU A 41 -0.11 10.15 5.51
C LEU A 41 -1.14 10.35 6.61
N GLN A 42 -0.97 11.43 7.37
CA GLN A 42 -1.89 11.75 8.46
C GLN A 42 -3.09 12.48 7.89
N LEU A 43 -4.27 11.91 8.08
CA LEU A 43 -5.48 12.46 7.51
C LEU A 43 -6.48 12.92 8.58
N LYS A 44 -6.20 12.61 9.85
CA LYS A 44 -7.15 12.88 10.92
C LYS A 44 -7.54 14.34 11.04
N LYS A 45 -6.61 15.24 10.77
CA LYS A 45 -6.87 16.68 10.93
C LYS A 45 -7.81 17.25 9.87
N TYR A 46 -8.11 16.49 8.83
CA TYR A 46 -8.99 16.99 7.78
C TYR A 46 -10.41 16.47 8.00
N SER A 47 -11.39 17.34 7.95
CA SER A 47 -12.78 16.93 8.10
C SER A 47 -13.42 16.60 6.75
N ASP A 48 -12.90 17.14 5.68
CA ASP A 48 -13.45 16.93 4.34
C ASP A 48 -12.96 15.62 3.76
N HIS A 49 -13.87 14.67 3.58
CA HIS A 49 -13.53 13.37 3.05
C HIS A 49 -12.95 13.44 1.63
N TYR A 50 -13.47 14.36 0.82
CA TYR A 50 -12.97 14.49 -0.56
C TYR A 50 -11.55 15.03 -0.60
N LEU A 51 -11.22 15.93 0.33
CA LEU A 51 -9.86 16.42 0.44
C LEU A 51 -8.92 15.29 0.84
N LYS A 52 -9.37 14.41 1.73
CA LYS A 52 -8.56 13.24 2.10
C LYS A 52 -8.27 12.39 0.88
N LEU A 53 -9.25 12.15 0.02
CA LEU A 53 -9.07 11.37 -1.20
C LEU A 53 -8.06 12.02 -2.13
N LYS A 54 -8.12 13.33 -2.27
CA LYS A 54 -7.17 14.06 -3.09
C LYS A 54 -5.75 13.88 -2.57
N LEU A 55 -5.57 14.00 -1.25
CA LEU A 55 -4.25 13.87 -0.64
C LEU A 55 -3.70 12.44 -0.78
N ILE A 56 -4.57 11.45 -0.70
CA ILE A 56 -4.19 10.05 -0.90
C ILE A 56 -3.67 9.85 -2.32
N PHE A 57 -4.40 10.38 -3.30
CA PHE A 57 -4.00 10.27 -4.69
C PHE A 57 -2.64 10.94 -4.91
N GLU A 58 -2.50 12.17 -4.44
CA GLU A 58 -1.26 12.92 -4.62
C GLU A 58 -0.07 12.25 -3.97
N ARG A 59 -0.23 11.74 -2.75
CA ARG A 59 0.87 11.08 -2.06
C ARG A 59 1.25 9.78 -2.76
N THR A 60 0.26 9.03 -3.23
CA THR A 60 0.51 7.78 -3.95
C THR A 60 1.29 8.06 -5.23
N ILE A 61 0.88 9.06 -6.00
CA ILE A 61 1.58 9.45 -7.22
C ILE A 61 3.01 9.89 -6.90
N GLU A 62 3.19 10.67 -5.85
CA GLU A 62 4.51 11.15 -5.45
C GLU A 62 5.45 9.98 -5.15
N LEU A 63 4.97 8.99 -4.42
CA LEU A 63 5.77 7.82 -4.08
C LEU A 63 6.08 6.98 -5.32
N ILE A 64 5.11 6.83 -6.19
CA ILE A 64 5.30 6.08 -7.43
C ILE A 64 6.35 6.76 -8.30
N ASP A 65 6.25 8.06 -8.47
CA ASP A 65 7.17 8.80 -9.33
C ASP A 65 8.58 8.86 -8.74
N THR A 66 8.69 8.82 -7.43
CA THR A 66 9.99 8.87 -6.75
C THR A 66 10.70 7.52 -6.79
N PHE A 67 9.97 6.44 -6.53
CA PHE A 67 10.59 5.13 -6.33
C PHE A 67 10.39 4.15 -7.49
N ASN A 68 9.52 4.47 -8.43
CA ASN A 68 9.23 3.62 -9.59
C ASN A 68 8.99 2.16 -9.22
N PRO A 69 7.99 1.89 -8.37
CA PRO A 69 7.73 0.51 -7.97
C PRO A 69 7.26 -0.35 -9.14
N ASP A 70 7.56 -1.63 -9.08
CA ASP A 70 7.17 -2.58 -10.11
C ASP A 70 5.78 -3.13 -9.87
N GLU A 71 5.32 -3.10 -8.63
CA GLU A 71 3.96 -3.52 -8.33
C GLU A 71 3.48 -2.86 -7.04
N ILE A 72 2.17 -2.83 -6.86
CA ILE A 72 1.55 -2.30 -5.66
C ILE A 72 0.84 -3.46 -4.97
N ALA A 73 1.09 -3.63 -3.68
CA ALA A 73 0.40 -4.58 -2.84
C ALA A 73 -0.51 -3.78 -1.91
N ILE A 74 -1.80 -4.00 -1.99
CA ILE A 74 -2.75 -3.22 -1.19
C ILE A 74 -3.61 -4.17 -0.36
N GLU A 75 -3.83 -3.80 0.90
CA GLU A 75 -4.65 -4.60 1.78
C GLU A 75 -6.11 -4.43 1.44
N ALA A 76 -6.82 -5.53 1.28
CA ALA A 76 -8.25 -5.49 1.01
C ALA A 76 -8.99 -4.93 2.23
N PRO A 77 -10.07 -4.17 2.03
CA PRO A 77 -10.83 -3.63 3.15
C PRO A 77 -11.38 -4.74 4.03
N PHE A 78 -11.36 -4.50 5.33
CA PHE A 78 -11.91 -5.44 6.28
C PHE A 78 -13.45 -5.32 6.30
N PHE A 79 -14.14 -6.45 6.26
CA PHE A 79 -15.58 -6.44 6.29
C PHE A 79 -16.04 -6.18 7.71
N GLY A 80 -16.42 -4.98 8.01
CA GLY A 80 -16.81 -4.57 9.35
C GLY A 80 -18.29 -4.34 9.49
N LYS A 81 -18.72 -3.99 10.71
CA LYS A 81 -20.14 -3.76 10.98
C LYS A 81 -20.60 -2.39 10.52
N ASN A 82 -19.71 -1.43 10.44
CA ASN A 82 -20.08 -0.06 10.08
C ASN A 82 -19.96 0.15 8.59
N VAL A 83 -21.08 0.21 7.91
CA VAL A 83 -21.14 0.36 6.47
C VAL A 83 -20.52 1.67 6.00
N GLN A 84 -20.75 2.76 6.75
CA GLN A 84 -20.19 4.06 6.38
C GLN A 84 -18.66 4.05 6.38
N SER A 85 -18.08 3.44 7.40
CA SER A 85 -16.62 3.33 7.48
C SER A 85 -16.08 2.46 6.35
N MET A 86 -16.79 1.40 6.00
CA MET A 86 -16.38 0.53 4.91
C MET A 86 -16.41 1.25 3.57
N LEU A 87 -17.44 2.06 3.35
CA LEU A 87 -17.55 2.82 2.11
C LEU A 87 -16.42 3.84 1.99
N LYS A 88 -16.12 4.54 3.09
CA LYS A 88 -15.03 5.52 3.09
C LYS A 88 -13.68 4.84 2.85
N LEU A 89 -13.47 3.69 3.47
CA LEU A 89 -12.23 2.95 3.31
C LEU A 89 -12.10 2.43 1.88
N GLY A 90 -13.19 1.94 1.30
CA GLY A 90 -13.20 1.49 -0.09
C GLY A 90 -12.88 2.61 -1.07
N ARG A 91 -13.38 3.82 -0.80
CA ARG A 91 -13.05 4.98 -1.63
C ARG A 91 -11.56 5.31 -1.53
N ALA A 92 -11.00 5.29 -0.33
CA ALA A 92 -9.59 5.55 -0.12
C ALA A 92 -8.73 4.51 -0.85
N GLN A 93 -9.10 3.24 -0.74
CA GLN A 93 -8.41 2.18 -1.43
C GLN A 93 -8.51 2.35 -2.96
N GLY A 94 -9.71 2.67 -3.45
CA GLY A 94 -9.92 2.86 -4.89
C GLY A 94 -9.11 4.01 -5.45
N VAL A 95 -8.95 5.08 -4.68
CA VAL A 95 -8.16 6.22 -5.12
C VAL A 95 -6.69 5.84 -5.23
N ALA A 96 -6.16 5.09 -4.26
CA ALA A 96 -4.78 4.62 -4.31
C ALA A 96 -4.58 3.68 -5.49
N MET A 97 -5.54 2.80 -5.76
CA MET A 97 -5.51 1.92 -6.91
C MET A 97 -5.49 2.70 -8.22
N ALA A 98 -6.36 3.72 -8.32
CA ALA A 98 -6.44 4.54 -9.52
C ALA A 98 -5.10 5.25 -9.78
N ALA A 99 -4.45 5.73 -8.73
CA ALA A 99 -3.14 6.35 -8.87
C ALA A 99 -2.12 5.36 -9.45
N GLY A 100 -2.10 4.13 -8.93
CA GLY A 100 -1.22 3.10 -9.45
C GLY A 100 -1.51 2.74 -10.89
N LEU A 101 -2.78 2.57 -11.20
CA LEU A 101 -3.21 2.20 -12.55
C LEU A 101 -2.91 3.31 -13.55
N SER A 102 -2.99 4.57 -13.13
CA SER A 102 -2.67 5.69 -14.02
C SER A 102 -1.19 5.68 -14.42
N ARG A 103 -0.35 5.01 -13.67
CA ARG A 103 1.06 4.83 -13.98
C ARG A 103 1.35 3.42 -14.50
N GLU A 104 0.30 2.68 -14.84
CA GLU A 104 0.39 1.33 -15.41
C GLU A 104 1.12 0.35 -14.50
N ILE A 105 0.94 0.48 -13.20
CA ILE A 105 1.57 -0.43 -12.25
C ILE A 105 0.56 -1.50 -11.84
N PRO A 106 0.92 -2.78 -11.93
CA PRO A 106 0.01 -3.85 -11.55
C PRO A 106 -0.27 -3.85 -10.04
N ILE A 107 -1.50 -4.18 -9.69
CA ILE A 107 -1.95 -4.14 -8.31
C ILE A 107 -2.37 -5.53 -7.87
N THR A 108 -1.96 -5.93 -6.67
CA THR A 108 -2.39 -7.17 -6.05
C THR A 108 -3.04 -6.83 -4.70
N GLU A 109 -4.22 -7.37 -4.48
CA GLU A 109 -4.95 -7.17 -3.25
C GLU A 109 -4.73 -8.34 -2.32
N TYR A 110 -4.55 -8.08 -1.04
CA TYR A 110 -4.31 -9.12 -0.05
C TYR A 110 -5.35 -9.07 1.06
N SER A 111 -5.73 -10.25 1.53
CA SER A 111 -6.74 -10.36 2.55
C SER A 111 -6.17 -10.08 3.95
N PRO A 112 -6.91 -9.40 4.83
CA PRO A 112 -6.44 -9.17 6.19
C PRO A 112 -6.13 -10.44 6.98
N LYS A 113 -6.73 -11.57 6.65
CA LYS A 113 -6.47 -12.82 7.33
C LYS A 113 -5.01 -13.25 7.20
N LYS A 114 -4.41 -13.07 6.05
CA LYS A 114 -3.01 -13.42 5.85
C LYS A 114 -2.11 -12.56 6.70
N ILE A 115 -2.49 -11.32 6.94
CA ILE A 115 -1.72 -10.41 7.73
C ILE A 115 -1.69 -10.82 9.19
N LYS A 116 -2.81 -11.31 9.72
CA LYS A 116 -2.89 -11.71 11.11
C LYS A 116 -1.95 -12.84 11.46
N MET A 117 -1.58 -13.66 10.51
CA MET A 117 -0.70 -14.77 10.78
C MET A 117 0.76 -14.38 10.88
N ALA A 118 1.09 -13.15 10.58
CA ALA A 118 2.47 -12.69 10.61
C ALA A 118 3.00 -12.36 11.99
N ASN A 119 2.14 -12.35 13.00
CA ASN A 119 2.54 -12.05 14.36
C ASN A 119 3.32 -10.74 14.46
N CYS A 120 2.89 -9.75 13.73
CA CYS A 120 3.52 -8.44 13.74
C CYS A 120 2.66 -7.47 14.51
N SER A 121 3.26 -6.35 14.93
CA SER A 121 2.55 -5.36 15.73
C SER A 121 1.68 -4.43 14.91
N GLY A 122 1.22 -4.83 13.77
CA GLY A 122 0.28 -4.03 12.98
C GLY A 122 0.90 -2.93 12.14
N GLN A 123 2.20 -2.93 11.99
CA GLN A 123 2.86 -1.93 11.16
C GLN A 123 2.76 -2.32 9.69
N THR A 124 2.70 -1.32 8.84
CA THR A 124 2.59 -1.52 7.40
C THR A 124 3.68 -2.43 6.84
N ILE A 125 4.91 -2.25 7.31
CA ILE A 125 6.03 -3.03 6.81
C ILE A 125 5.86 -4.52 7.10
N CYS A 126 5.33 -4.89 8.25
CA CYS A 126 5.08 -6.28 8.59
C CYS A 126 4.02 -6.89 7.69
N ARG A 127 2.97 -6.13 7.42
CA ARG A 127 1.91 -6.60 6.54
C ARG A 127 2.39 -6.86 5.14
N ILE A 128 3.26 -6.00 4.64
CA ILE A 128 3.82 -6.17 3.31
C ILE A 128 4.70 -7.41 3.25
N GLN A 129 5.45 -7.68 4.30
CA GLN A 129 6.32 -8.85 4.34
C GLN A 129 5.54 -10.17 4.24
N VAL A 130 4.34 -10.21 4.79
CA VAL A 130 3.52 -11.41 4.73
C VAL A 130 3.10 -11.74 3.31
N PHE A 131 3.01 -10.75 2.46
CA PHE A 131 2.56 -10.93 1.09
C PHE A 131 3.62 -11.59 0.20
N ARG A 132 4.75 -11.88 0.76
CA ARG A 132 5.81 -12.57 0.02
C ARG A 132 5.78 -14.04 0.28
#